data_26ab8c0c9513384d78c4821a5841638d
#
_entry.id   26ab8c0c9513384d78c4821a5841638d
#
_cell.length_a   1.000
_cell.length_b   1.000
_cell.length_c   1.000
_cell.angle_alpha   90.00
_cell.angle_beta   90.00
_cell.angle_gamma   90.00
#
_symmetry.space_group_name_H-M   'P 1'
#
loop_
_entity.id
_entity.type
_entity.pdbx_description
1 polymer ?
#
loop_
_entity_poly.entity_id
_entity_poly.type
_entity_poly.pdbx_seq_one_letter_code
_entity_poly.pdbx_strand_id
1 'polypeptide(L)'
;MDSRQLSEFKRLVENSREIALVPSLETKGEALISALALLFSLDNLNRKTSLLLEALPPSLVGLEATQSWRDKPTIIINRPSSENISQIRYDKNNGRVYLHLNAHNGLIRNEDVIMSFEPFKNEPDLFICLGFTSSSQINHPQFQKRSDRAAVVNIDNHSENEDFGQLNFREPNEPLAELTANAIKAVDEKLINQQVSAYLLKGLKLYTPLSEFSHRSYQWIAQLVNQNALSYVPNPCTSEDINQLSLLEKAIRSLEFYPAKNLAILSLPYFENQDISADDIIFLIEELKSKLLDLKNLITLWQPERTLIQGIIYLDEKSRLQQLSHLYPGQYQESRGLFTVNQSDLETTKRQIVNYLLSL
;
A
#
# COMPACT_ATOMS: atom_id res chain seq x y z
N MET A 1 12.23 14.78 6.87
CA MET A 1 11.68 14.92 8.25
C MET A 1 12.81 15.22 9.22
N ASP A 2 12.64 16.24 10.09
CA ASP A 2 13.64 16.63 11.09
C ASP A 2 13.61 15.67 12.31
N SER A 3 14.78 15.39 12.88
CA SER A 3 14.93 14.54 14.08
C SER A 3 14.16 15.08 15.30
N ARG A 4 14.00 16.39 15.41
CA ARG A 4 13.20 17.02 16.47
C ARG A 4 11.71 16.72 16.31
N GLN A 5 11.19 16.80 15.09
CA GLN A 5 9.81 16.48 14.79
C GLN A 5 9.50 15.01 15.07
N LEU A 6 10.42 14.10 14.71
CA LEU A 6 10.29 12.68 14.98
C LEU A 6 10.29 12.36 16.49
N SER A 7 11.16 13.04 17.27
CA SER A 7 11.18 12.90 18.73
C SER A 7 9.91 13.44 19.38
N GLU A 8 9.37 14.55 18.87
CA GLU A 8 8.11 15.10 19.36
C GLU A 8 6.92 14.21 19.03
N PHE A 9 6.88 13.63 17.83
CA PHE A 9 5.86 12.64 17.46
C PHE A 9 5.86 11.45 18.42
N LYS A 10 7.04 10.88 18.67
CA LYS A 10 7.21 9.81 19.64
C LYS A 10 6.65 10.20 21.01
N ARG A 11 7.00 11.38 21.51
CA ARG A 11 6.51 11.91 22.80
C ARG A 11 4.99 12.03 22.83
N LEU A 12 4.38 12.55 21.75
CA LEU A 12 2.93 12.67 21.65
C LEU A 12 2.26 11.30 21.68
N VAL A 13 2.75 10.32 20.91
CA VAL A 13 2.22 8.95 20.90
C VAL A 13 2.36 8.28 22.28
N GLU A 14 3.54 8.42 22.93
CA GLU A 14 3.81 7.80 24.23
C GLU A 14 2.93 8.39 25.35
N ASN A 15 2.59 9.68 25.28
CA ASN A 15 1.77 10.34 26.27
C ASN A 15 0.26 10.20 26.03
N SER A 16 -0.16 9.75 24.85
CA SER A 16 -1.58 9.60 24.51
C SER A 16 -2.13 8.24 24.91
N ARG A 17 -3.35 8.22 25.38
CA ARG A 17 -4.10 7.00 25.72
C ARG A 17 -5.03 6.58 24.61
N GLU A 18 -5.74 7.55 24.04
CA GLU A 18 -6.69 7.36 22.94
C GLU A 18 -6.27 8.17 21.72
N ILE A 19 -5.99 7.49 20.61
CA ILE A 19 -5.45 8.05 19.38
C ILE A 19 -6.46 7.89 18.26
N ALA A 20 -6.83 8.98 17.60
CA ALA A 20 -7.70 8.99 16.44
C ALA A 20 -6.88 9.18 15.15
N LEU A 21 -7.00 8.24 14.22
CA LEU A 21 -6.43 8.34 12.87
C LEU A 21 -7.50 8.87 11.92
N VAL A 22 -7.18 9.94 11.21
CA VAL A 22 -8.10 10.63 10.29
C VAL A 22 -7.46 10.65 8.91
N PRO A 23 -7.74 9.68 8.03
CA PRO A 23 -7.23 9.70 6.66
C PRO A 23 -8.12 10.52 5.73
N SER A 24 -7.51 11.23 4.79
CA SER A 24 -8.20 11.81 3.65
C SER A 24 -8.62 10.70 2.67
N LEU A 25 -9.83 10.79 2.14
CA LEU A 25 -10.33 9.87 1.11
C LEU A 25 -10.05 10.38 -0.31
N GLU A 26 -9.53 11.59 -0.46
CA GLU A 26 -9.23 12.22 -1.75
C GLU A 26 -7.92 11.72 -2.38
N THR A 27 -7.04 11.12 -1.61
CA THR A 27 -5.68 10.69 -2.00
C THR A 27 -5.61 9.30 -2.65
N LYS A 28 -6.54 8.94 -3.51
CA LYS A 28 -6.59 7.62 -4.18
C LYS A 28 -6.41 6.41 -3.24
N GLY A 29 -6.70 6.60 -1.95
CA GLY A 29 -6.57 5.57 -0.92
C GLY A 29 -5.21 5.49 -0.22
N GLU A 30 -4.19 6.25 -0.63
CA GLU A 30 -2.86 6.23 -0.01
C GLU A 30 -2.92 6.61 1.48
N ALA A 31 -3.65 7.69 1.83
CA ALA A 31 -3.79 8.15 3.21
C ALA A 31 -4.48 7.09 4.09
N LEU A 32 -5.49 6.41 3.55
CA LEU A 32 -6.19 5.35 4.28
C LEU A 32 -5.28 4.13 4.53
N ILE A 33 -4.53 3.70 3.52
CA ILE A 33 -3.59 2.58 3.67
C ILE A 33 -2.47 2.95 4.66
N SER A 34 -1.98 4.18 4.62
CA SER A 34 -0.99 4.71 5.58
C SER A 34 -1.56 4.78 7.00
N ALA A 35 -2.83 5.16 7.15
CA ALA A 35 -3.53 5.14 8.43
C ALA A 35 -3.69 3.72 8.98
N LEU A 36 -3.95 2.72 8.13
CA LEU A 36 -3.99 1.31 8.54
C LEU A 36 -2.63 0.81 9.02
N ALA A 37 -1.54 1.20 8.34
CA ALA A 37 -0.20 0.87 8.82
C ALA A 37 0.07 1.45 10.22
N LEU A 38 -0.33 2.71 10.48
CA LEU A 38 -0.26 3.33 11.81
C LEU A 38 -1.14 2.61 12.82
N LEU A 39 -2.38 2.30 12.45
CA LEU A 39 -3.32 1.60 13.34
C LEU A 39 -2.70 0.31 13.89
N PHE A 40 -2.24 -0.57 12.98
CA PHE A 40 -1.64 -1.84 13.39
C PHE A 40 -0.30 -1.67 14.14
N SER A 41 0.45 -0.61 13.86
CA SER A 41 1.66 -0.28 14.60
C SER A 41 1.35 0.13 16.04
N LEU A 42 0.37 1.01 16.22
CA LEU A 42 0.02 1.58 17.52
C LEU A 42 -0.75 0.58 18.39
N ASP A 43 -1.54 -0.32 17.81
CA ASP A 43 -2.18 -1.43 18.54
C ASP A 43 -1.13 -2.32 19.23
N ASN A 44 0.03 -2.54 18.61
CA ASN A 44 1.14 -3.28 19.22
C ASN A 44 1.75 -2.58 20.44
N LEU A 45 1.50 -1.29 20.64
CA LEU A 45 1.92 -0.52 21.82
C LEU A 45 0.86 -0.50 22.93
N ASN A 46 -0.21 -1.27 22.82
CA ASN A 46 -1.36 -1.25 23.72
C ASN A 46 -2.00 0.16 23.84
N ARG A 47 -1.94 0.96 22.77
CA ARG A 47 -2.63 2.23 22.66
C ARG A 47 -4.02 1.99 22.08
N LYS A 48 -5.00 2.64 22.64
CA LYS A 48 -6.36 2.57 22.09
C LYS A 48 -6.41 3.46 20.84
N THR A 49 -6.35 2.84 19.68
CA THR A 49 -6.31 3.53 18.39
C THR A 49 -7.60 3.27 17.62
N SER A 50 -8.17 4.27 17.03
CA SER A 50 -9.36 4.16 16.17
C SER A 50 -9.19 4.93 14.89
N LEU A 51 -9.80 4.41 13.83
CA LEU A 51 -9.82 5.00 12.51
C LEU A 51 -11.14 5.76 12.32
N LEU A 52 -11.08 7.07 12.14
CA LEU A 52 -12.25 7.90 11.92
C LEU A 52 -12.54 8.00 10.42
N LEU A 53 -13.60 7.36 9.98
CA LEU A 53 -14.09 7.36 8.60
C LEU A 53 -15.57 7.64 8.58
N GLU A 54 -16.02 8.52 7.68
CA GLU A 54 -17.46 8.74 7.45
C GLU A 54 -18.09 7.53 6.76
N ALA A 55 -17.40 6.95 5.78
CA ALA A 55 -17.81 5.73 5.08
C ALA A 55 -16.56 4.99 4.56
N LEU A 56 -16.61 3.64 4.54
CA LEU A 56 -15.58 2.85 3.87
C LEU A 56 -15.79 2.93 2.35
N PRO A 57 -14.74 3.28 1.58
CA PRO A 57 -14.81 3.17 0.14
C PRO A 57 -15.16 1.74 -0.30
N PRO A 58 -15.98 1.56 -1.35
CA PRO A 58 -16.37 0.23 -1.83
C PRO A 58 -15.19 -0.70 -2.15
N SER A 59 -14.06 -0.15 -2.58
CA SER A 59 -12.81 -0.87 -2.84
C SER A 59 -12.16 -1.49 -1.59
N LEU A 60 -12.65 -1.14 -0.41
CA LEU A 60 -12.09 -1.55 0.89
C LEU A 60 -13.08 -2.37 1.75
N VAL A 61 -14.21 -2.76 1.17
CA VAL A 61 -15.25 -3.56 1.85
C VAL A 61 -14.67 -4.89 2.40
N GLY A 62 -13.61 -5.43 1.79
CA GLY A 62 -12.90 -6.60 2.31
C GLY A 62 -12.15 -6.40 3.64
N LEU A 63 -11.91 -5.14 4.07
CA LEU A 63 -11.34 -4.82 5.39
C LEU A 63 -12.32 -5.09 6.54
N GLU A 64 -13.56 -5.38 6.27
CA GLU A 64 -14.56 -5.69 7.29
C GLU A 64 -14.18 -6.88 8.18
N ALA A 65 -13.30 -7.75 7.71
CA ALA A 65 -12.85 -8.93 8.44
C ALA A 65 -11.83 -8.63 9.56
N THR A 66 -11.19 -7.47 9.57
CA THR A 66 -10.24 -7.08 10.63
C THR A 66 -10.97 -6.28 11.70
N GLN A 67 -11.66 -6.98 12.57
CA GLN A 67 -12.63 -6.42 13.54
C GLN A 67 -12.04 -5.58 14.69
N SER A 68 -10.72 -5.41 14.79
CA SER A 68 -10.12 -4.73 15.94
C SER A 68 -10.24 -3.20 15.91
N TRP A 69 -10.48 -2.60 14.75
CA TRP A 69 -10.52 -1.15 14.55
C TRP A 69 -11.92 -0.55 14.40
N ARG A 70 -12.95 -1.40 14.34
CA ARG A 70 -14.34 -0.95 14.37
C ARG A 70 -14.87 -1.01 15.79
N ASP A 71 -15.36 0.10 16.25
CA ASP A 71 -16.25 0.07 17.40
C ASP A 71 -17.39 -0.88 17.11
N LYS A 72 -17.73 -1.66 18.13
CA LYS A 72 -18.84 -2.59 18.01
C LYS A 72 -20.08 -1.77 17.65
N PRO A 73 -20.74 -2.04 16.51
CA PRO A 73 -21.96 -1.34 16.20
C PRO A 73 -22.93 -1.55 17.36
N THR A 74 -23.36 -0.45 17.95
CA THR A 74 -24.33 -0.48 19.04
C THR A 74 -25.68 -0.08 18.47
N ILE A 75 -26.67 -0.94 18.60
CA ILE A 75 -28.05 -0.61 18.30
C ILE A 75 -28.66 -0.03 19.59
N ILE A 76 -28.87 1.26 19.57
CA ILE A 76 -29.54 1.96 20.69
C ILE A 76 -31.01 2.02 20.37
N ILE A 77 -31.84 1.51 21.29
CA ILE A 77 -33.29 1.60 21.19
C ILE A 77 -33.76 2.57 22.27
N ASN A 78 -34.09 3.79 21.83
CA ASN A 78 -34.56 4.83 22.70
C ASN A 78 -36.03 4.57 23.03
N ARG A 79 -36.32 4.32 24.33
CA ARG A 79 -37.68 4.17 24.80
C ARG A 79 -37.95 4.98 26.08
N PRO A 80 -39.19 5.46 26.27
CA PRO A 80 -39.55 6.03 27.55
C PRO A 80 -39.34 5.02 28.69
N SER A 81 -38.95 5.49 29.84
CA SER A 81 -38.59 4.67 31.01
C SER A 81 -39.70 3.72 31.52
N SER A 82 -40.93 3.87 31.03
CA SER A 82 -42.07 3.03 31.35
C SER A 82 -42.23 1.80 30.45
N GLU A 83 -41.46 1.68 29.41
CA GLU A 83 -41.58 0.64 28.40
C GLU A 83 -40.31 -0.20 28.30
N ASN A 84 -40.32 -1.39 28.89
CA ASN A 84 -39.13 -2.25 28.92
C ASN A 84 -39.14 -3.27 27.78
N ILE A 85 -37.97 -3.50 27.17
CA ILE A 85 -37.73 -4.64 26.31
C ILE A 85 -37.59 -5.87 27.21
N SER A 86 -38.52 -6.80 27.10
CA SER A 86 -38.58 -7.99 27.96
C SER A 86 -37.68 -9.12 27.44
N GLN A 87 -37.45 -9.18 26.15
CA GLN A 87 -36.65 -10.24 25.52
C GLN A 87 -36.01 -9.79 24.22
N ILE A 88 -34.74 -10.18 24.03
CA ILE A 88 -34.01 -10.02 22.78
C ILE A 88 -33.64 -11.42 22.30
N ARG A 89 -34.03 -11.77 21.08
CA ARG A 89 -33.60 -12.97 20.37
C ARG A 89 -32.90 -12.57 19.07
N TYR A 90 -31.95 -13.36 18.60
CA TYR A 90 -31.39 -13.17 17.29
C TYR A 90 -31.36 -14.49 16.52
N ASP A 91 -31.61 -14.40 15.23
CA ASP A 91 -31.49 -15.51 14.27
C ASP A 91 -30.56 -15.12 13.15
N LYS A 92 -29.81 -16.12 12.61
CA LYS A 92 -28.98 -15.95 11.43
C LYS A 92 -29.55 -16.78 10.29
N ASN A 93 -29.87 -16.13 9.18
CA ASN A 93 -30.32 -16.81 7.98
C ASN A 93 -29.79 -16.10 6.73
N ASN A 94 -29.18 -16.85 5.81
CA ASN A 94 -28.67 -16.37 4.52
C ASN A 94 -27.76 -15.11 4.63
N GLY A 95 -26.83 -15.09 5.61
CA GLY A 95 -25.92 -13.95 5.81
C GLY A 95 -26.58 -12.72 6.47
N ARG A 96 -27.85 -12.81 6.84
CA ARG A 96 -28.58 -11.76 7.56
C ARG A 96 -28.77 -12.13 9.02
N VAL A 97 -28.68 -11.12 9.88
CA VAL A 97 -29.01 -11.25 11.33
C VAL A 97 -30.34 -10.56 11.57
N TYR A 98 -31.27 -11.30 12.12
CA TYR A 98 -32.59 -10.79 12.52
C TYR A 98 -32.57 -10.62 14.02
N LEU A 99 -32.87 -9.40 14.50
CA LEU A 99 -33.08 -9.11 15.91
C LEU A 99 -34.58 -9.04 16.20
N HIS A 100 -35.05 -9.95 17.01
CA HIS A 100 -36.47 -9.99 17.47
C HIS A 100 -36.53 -9.38 18.87
N LEU A 101 -37.27 -8.30 18.99
CA LEU A 101 -37.44 -7.54 20.23
C LEU A 101 -38.87 -7.68 20.72
N ASN A 102 -39.06 -8.23 21.92
CA ASN A 102 -40.34 -8.24 22.58
C ASN A 102 -40.44 -7.08 23.59
N ALA A 103 -41.30 -6.13 23.30
CA ALA A 103 -41.58 -5.01 24.17
C ALA A 103 -42.83 -5.26 25.00
N HIS A 104 -42.76 -5.00 26.29
CA HIS A 104 -43.93 -4.92 27.17
C HIS A 104 -44.55 -3.54 26.99
N ASN A 105 -45.72 -3.44 26.45
CA ASN A 105 -46.49 -2.20 26.21
C ASN A 105 -45.82 -1.24 25.20
N GLY A 106 -46.25 -1.32 23.94
CA GLY A 106 -45.92 -0.34 22.89
C GLY A 106 -45.22 -0.92 21.67
N LEU A 107 -45.30 -0.19 20.56
CA LEU A 107 -44.65 -0.52 19.27
C LEU A 107 -43.29 0.15 19.22
N ILE A 108 -42.24 -0.60 18.84
CA ILE A 108 -40.93 -0.02 18.48
C ILE A 108 -41.08 0.57 17.10
N ARG A 109 -40.85 1.88 16.95
CA ARG A 109 -40.89 2.61 15.70
C ARG A 109 -39.47 2.68 15.12
N ASN A 110 -39.36 2.89 13.81
CA ASN A 110 -38.05 3.07 13.17
C ASN A 110 -37.25 4.25 13.75
N GLU A 111 -37.94 5.30 14.18
CA GLU A 111 -37.37 6.47 14.84
C GLU A 111 -36.77 6.20 16.23
N ASP A 112 -37.22 5.11 16.88
CA ASP A 112 -36.73 4.69 18.19
C ASP A 112 -35.40 3.88 18.06
N VAL A 113 -35.03 3.43 16.87
CA VAL A 113 -33.85 2.60 16.60
C VAL A 113 -32.75 3.46 16.01
N ILE A 114 -31.70 3.68 16.78
CA ILE A 114 -30.51 4.41 16.34
C ILE A 114 -29.37 3.40 16.20
N MET A 115 -28.80 3.30 15.01
CA MET A 115 -27.50 2.66 14.84
C MET A 115 -26.43 3.67 15.21
N SER A 116 -25.74 3.44 16.31
CA SER A 116 -24.62 4.25 16.75
C SER A 116 -23.33 3.45 16.62
N PHE A 117 -22.32 4.08 16.05
CA PHE A 117 -20.96 3.63 16.13
C PHE A 117 -20.28 4.55 17.14
N GLU A 118 -20.14 4.09 18.38
CA GLU A 118 -19.42 4.88 19.40
C GLU A 118 -17.92 4.56 19.29
N PRO A 119 -17.13 5.38 18.61
CA PRO A 119 -15.73 5.11 18.40
C PRO A 119 -14.90 5.19 19.69
N PHE A 120 -15.23 6.11 20.59
CA PHE A 120 -14.49 6.30 21.84
C PHE A 120 -15.44 6.48 23.02
N LYS A 121 -15.13 5.82 24.15
CA LYS A 121 -15.78 6.14 25.43
C LYS A 121 -15.30 7.49 25.98
N ASN A 122 -14.09 7.90 25.63
CA ASN A 122 -13.48 9.19 25.99
C ASN A 122 -13.07 9.94 24.72
N GLU A 123 -12.84 11.24 24.85
CA GLU A 123 -12.31 12.04 23.75
C GLU A 123 -10.87 11.65 23.44
N PRO A 124 -10.47 11.53 22.15
CA PRO A 124 -9.09 11.28 21.79
C PRO A 124 -8.13 12.36 22.31
N ASP A 125 -7.00 11.92 22.85
CA ASP A 125 -5.92 12.82 23.28
C ASP A 125 -5.07 13.30 22.12
N LEU A 126 -5.02 12.50 21.04
CA LEU A 126 -4.22 12.75 19.87
C LEU A 126 -5.01 12.42 18.59
N PHE A 127 -5.02 13.36 17.67
CA PHE A 127 -5.49 13.16 16.31
C PHE A 127 -4.30 13.12 15.35
N ILE A 128 -4.19 12.09 14.55
CA ILE A 128 -3.21 11.98 13.47
C ILE A 128 -3.96 12.05 12.14
N CYS A 129 -3.84 13.19 11.48
CA CYS A 129 -4.48 13.47 10.20
C CYS A 129 -3.50 13.10 9.08
N LEU A 130 -3.99 12.43 8.03
CA LEU A 130 -3.17 11.97 6.91
C LEU A 130 -3.73 12.47 5.58
N GLY A 131 -2.90 13.17 4.80
CA GLY A 131 -3.26 13.64 3.46
C GLY A 131 -4.25 14.81 3.42
N PHE A 132 -4.24 15.67 4.43
CA PHE A 132 -5.03 16.90 4.46
C PHE A 132 -4.13 18.13 4.34
N THR A 133 -4.50 19.04 3.46
CA THR A 133 -3.81 20.33 3.31
C THR A 133 -4.31 21.37 4.30
N SER A 134 -5.56 21.24 4.80
CA SER A 134 -6.23 22.19 5.68
C SER A 134 -7.14 21.46 6.67
N SER A 135 -7.28 22.00 7.87
CA SER A 135 -8.21 21.47 8.89
C SER A 135 -9.67 21.57 8.47
N SER A 136 -10.00 22.50 7.56
CA SER A 136 -11.37 22.69 7.04
C SER A 136 -11.86 21.52 6.16
N GLN A 137 -10.94 20.71 5.62
CA GLN A 137 -11.29 19.52 4.84
C GLN A 137 -11.77 18.36 5.72
N ILE A 138 -11.55 18.43 7.05
CA ILE A 138 -11.88 17.34 7.97
C ILE A 138 -13.30 17.54 8.50
N ASN A 139 -14.27 16.86 7.90
CA ASN A 139 -15.69 16.99 8.26
C ASN A 139 -16.14 16.01 9.39
N HIS A 140 -15.22 15.22 9.95
CA HIS A 140 -15.61 14.26 10.98
C HIS A 140 -16.02 14.94 12.28
N PRO A 141 -17.24 14.62 12.85
CA PRO A 141 -17.80 15.31 14.02
C PRO A 141 -16.88 15.30 15.25
N GLN A 142 -16.16 14.19 15.49
CA GLN A 142 -15.25 14.09 16.64
C GLN A 142 -14.04 15.00 16.51
N PHE A 143 -13.51 15.17 15.29
CA PHE A 143 -12.42 16.10 15.05
C PHE A 143 -12.87 17.55 15.23
N GLN A 144 -14.05 17.90 14.76
CA GLN A 144 -14.62 19.25 14.90
C GLN A 144 -14.95 19.62 16.35
N LYS A 145 -15.39 18.64 17.15
CA LYS A 145 -15.72 18.81 18.57
C LYS A 145 -14.56 18.57 19.51
N ARG A 146 -13.32 18.37 18.98
CA ARG A 146 -12.15 18.06 19.79
C ARG A 146 -11.91 19.15 20.83
N SER A 147 -11.43 18.75 21.99
CA SER A 147 -11.02 19.72 23.03
C SER A 147 -9.75 20.45 22.61
N ASP A 148 -9.55 21.67 23.10
CA ASP A 148 -8.32 22.45 22.89
C ASP A 148 -7.06 21.75 23.44
N ARG A 149 -7.23 20.72 24.25
CA ARG A 149 -6.13 19.94 24.84
C ARG A 149 -5.68 18.78 23.97
N ALA A 150 -6.51 18.38 23.02
CA ALA A 150 -6.18 17.29 22.11
C ALA A 150 -5.10 17.73 21.12
N ALA A 151 -3.99 17.00 21.10
CA ALA A 151 -2.92 17.28 20.15
C ALA A 151 -3.34 16.87 18.72
N VAL A 152 -2.87 17.63 17.73
CA VAL A 152 -3.09 17.33 16.30
C VAL A 152 -1.75 17.19 15.61
N VAL A 153 -1.53 16.05 14.96
CA VAL A 153 -0.41 15.79 14.06
C VAL A 153 -0.97 15.72 12.64
N ASN A 154 -0.36 16.44 11.71
CA ASN A 154 -0.67 16.32 10.29
C ASN A 154 0.51 15.70 9.55
N ILE A 155 0.23 14.62 8.78
CA ILE A 155 1.19 13.95 7.90
C ILE A 155 0.69 14.14 6.48
N ASP A 156 1.42 14.92 5.66
CA ASP A 156 0.96 15.31 4.35
C ASP A 156 2.10 15.47 3.35
N ASN A 157 1.81 15.19 2.08
CA ASN A 157 2.77 15.29 0.99
C ASN A 157 2.39 16.30 -0.10
N HIS A 158 1.41 17.15 0.17
CA HIS A 158 1.05 18.24 -0.73
C HIS A 158 1.97 19.45 -0.55
N SER A 159 2.27 20.14 -1.66
CA SER A 159 3.07 21.37 -1.66
C SER A 159 2.36 22.54 -0.95
N GLU A 160 1.02 22.57 -1.07
CA GLU A 160 0.18 23.59 -0.43
C GLU A 160 -0.45 22.98 0.83
N ASN A 161 0.06 23.38 1.99
CA ASN A 161 -0.44 22.91 3.28
C ASN A 161 -0.40 24.07 4.28
N GLU A 162 -1.48 24.22 5.06
CA GLU A 162 -1.64 25.29 6.05
C GLU A 162 -0.91 25.02 7.37
N ASP A 163 -0.21 23.88 7.50
CA ASP A 163 0.48 23.45 8.72
C ASP A 163 -0.40 23.56 9.98
N PHE A 164 -1.65 23.09 9.86
CA PHE A 164 -2.69 23.25 10.88
C PHE A 164 -2.51 22.38 12.12
N GLY A 165 -1.63 21.39 12.08
CA GLY A 165 -1.29 20.55 13.22
C GLY A 165 -0.35 21.25 14.20
N GLN A 166 -0.39 20.84 15.47
CA GLN A 166 0.64 21.18 16.44
C GLN A 166 2.02 20.64 16.01
N LEU A 167 2.01 19.51 15.28
CA LEU A 167 3.15 18.94 14.62
C LEU A 167 2.78 18.62 13.17
N ASN A 168 3.59 19.05 12.21
CA ASN A 168 3.34 18.85 10.79
C ASN A 168 4.54 18.15 10.14
N PHE A 169 4.28 16.97 9.55
CA PHE A 169 5.20 16.27 8.68
C PHE A 169 4.81 16.58 7.25
N ARG A 170 5.58 17.45 6.61
CA ARG A 170 5.33 17.90 5.26
C ARG A 170 6.57 17.70 4.40
N GLU A 171 6.47 16.80 3.44
CA GLU A 171 7.51 16.55 2.45
C GLU A 171 6.84 16.42 1.07
N PRO A 172 6.76 17.52 0.33
CA PRO A 172 6.22 17.49 -1.03
C PRO A 172 7.02 16.51 -1.90
N ASN A 173 6.30 15.77 -2.74
CA ASN A 173 6.85 14.76 -3.65
C ASN A 173 7.41 13.47 -3.00
N GLU A 174 7.20 13.29 -1.71
CA GLU A 174 7.48 12.00 -1.06
C GLU A 174 6.17 11.23 -0.84
N PRO A 175 6.16 9.89 -0.98
CA PRO A 175 4.98 9.09 -0.67
C PRO A 175 4.51 9.27 0.77
N LEU A 176 3.21 9.40 0.99
CA LEU A 176 2.65 9.49 2.33
C LEU A 176 2.97 8.25 3.17
N ALA A 177 3.02 7.09 2.53
CA ALA A 177 3.45 5.83 3.15
C ALA A 177 4.90 5.89 3.67
N GLU A 178 5.81 6.61 3.00
CA GLU A 178 7.18 6.80 3.44
C GLU A 178 7.25 7.72 4.67
N LEU A 179 6.49 8.83 4.66
CA LEU A 179 6.39 9.71 5.82
C LEU A 179 5.85 8.95 7.02
N THR A 180 4.83 8.13 6.81
CA THR A 180 4.25 7.26 7.81
C THR A 180 5.24 6.22 8.34
N ALA A 181 6.02 5.59 7.47
CA ALA A 181 7.06 4.64 7.86
C ALA A 181 8.12 5.28 8.74
N ASN A 182 8.55 6.51 8.41
CA ASN A 182 9.49 7.27 9.22
C ASN A 182 8.89 7.62 10.60
N ALA A 183 7.61 7.99 10.66
CA ALA A 183 6.91 8.27 11.90
C ALA A 183 6.82 7.01 12.79
N ILE A 184 6.44 5.86 12.23
CA ILE A 184 6.40 4.58 12.94
C ILE A 184 7.79 4.20 13.47
N LYS A 185 8.82 4.28 12.61
CA LYS A 185 10.21 3.98 12.97
C LYS A 185 10.73 4.86 14.10
N ALA A 186 10.32 6.11 14.16
CA ALA A 186 10.70 7.03 15.23
C ALA A 186 10.12 6.63 16.58
N VAL A 187 8.94 6.03 16.61
CA VAL A 187 8.36 5.49 17.85
C VAL A 187 9.13 4.23 18.27
N ASP A 188 9.14 3.20 17.43
CA ASP A 188 9.97 2.01 17.58
C ASP A 188 10.08 1.29 16.21
N GLU A 189 11.30 1.03 15.74
CA GLU A 189 11.55 0.31 14.48
C GLU A 189 10.94 -1.10 14.45
N LYS A 190 10.81 -1.74 15.60
CA LYS A 190 10.21 -3.09 15.74
C LYS A 190 8.71 -3.12 15.42
N LEU A 191 8.05 -1.96 15.41
CA LEU A 191 6.63 -1.85 15.03
C LEU A 191 6.41 -2.08 13.53
N ILE A 192 7.45 -1.92 12.71
CA ILE A 192 7.41 -2.25 11.29
C ILE A 192 7.56 -3.77 11.14
N ASN A 193 6.52 -4.50 11.53
CA ASN A 193 6.41 -5.94 11.35
C ASN A 193 5.91 -6.29 9.94
N GLN A 194 5.73 -7.58 9.66
CA GLN A 194 5.26 -8.09 8.38
C GLN A 194 3.94 -7.45 7.91
N GLN A 195 2.96 -7.35 8.80
CA GLN A 195 1.65 -6.77 8.48
C GLN A 195 1.76 -5.27 8.15
N VAL A 196 2.43 -4.50 9.00
CA VAL A 196 2.66 -3.06 8.79
C VAL A 196 3.43 -2.82 7.50
N SER A 197 4.48 -3.63 7.25
CA SER A 197 5.27 -3.56 6.02
C SER A 197 4.43 -3.77 4.76
N ALA A 198 3.46 -4.69 4.80
CA ALA A 198 2.58 -4.95 3.66
C ALA A 198 1.66 -3.75 3.37
N TYR A 199 1.10 -3.09 4.40
CA TYR A 199 0.32 -1.87 4.19
C TYR A 199 1.18 -0.71 3.66
N LEU A 200 2.38 -0.52 4.20
CA LEU A 200 3.29 0.52 3.72
C LEU A 200 3.70 0.30 2.25
N LEU A 201 4.00 -0.94 1.85
CA LEU A 201 4.28 -1.28 0.44
C LEU A 201 3.08 -0.98 -0.47
N LYS A 202 1.86 -1.31 -0.01
CA LYS A 202 0.65 -0.97 -0.75
C LYS A 202 0.47 0.55 -0.90
N GLY A 203 0.72 1.32 0.16
CA GLY A 203 0.68 2.78 0.11
C GLY A 203 1.69 3.36 -0.87
N LEU A 204 2.93 2.87 -0.86
CA LEU A 204 3.95 3.26 -1.84
C LEU A 204 3.48 3.00 -3.28
N LYS A 205 2.86 1.87 -3.56
CA LYS A 205 2.33 1.54 -4.89
C LYS A 205 1.20 2.48 -5.33
N LEU A 206 0.38 2.97 -4.40
CA LEU A 206 -0.76 3.85 -4.70
C LEU A 206 -0.36 5.29 -4.99
N TYR A 207 0.80 5.73 -4.51
CA TYR A 207 1.24 7.13 -4.63
C TYR A 207 1.51 7.50 -6.09
N THR A 208 2.37 6.76 -6.76
CA THR A 208 2.78 7.07 -8.12
C THR A 208 3.35 5.83 -8.82
N PRO A 209 3.36 5.80 -10.14
CA PRO A 209 4.17 4.82 -10.86
C PRO A 209 5.58 4.84 -10.28
N LEU A 210 6.15 3.66 -10.07
CA LEU A 210 7.50 3.49 -9.54
C LEU A 210 8.55 4.42 -10.20
N SER A 211 8.28 5.01 -11.38
CA SER A 211 9.12 5.94 -12.14
C SER A 211 9.57 7.20 -11.40
N GLU A 212 8.80 7.62 -10.42
CA GLU A 212 9.02 8.90 -9.74
C GLU A 212 9.54 8.73 -8.31
N PHE A 213 9.83 7.49 -7.89
CA PHE A 213 10.36 7.25 -6.55
C PHE A 213 11.77 7.79 -6.38
N SER A 214 12.01 8.40 -5.24
CA SER A 214 13.34 8.79 -4.82
C SER A 214 14.20 7.55 -4.51
N HIS A 215 15.53 7.72 -4.50
CA HIS A 215 16.44 6.69 -4.02
C HIS A 215 16.05 6.17 -2.61
N ARG A 216 15.53 7.04 -1.78
CA ARG A 216 15.07 6.74 -0.43
C ARG A 216 13.83 5.83 -0.43
N SER A 217 12.87 6.08 -1.32
CA SER A 217 11.70 5.21 -1.47
C SER A 217 12.09 3.78 -1.87
N TYR A 218 13.11 3.62 -2.72
CA TYR A 218 13.67 2.29 -3.03
C TYR A 218 14.31 1.60 -1.83
N GLN A 219 15.02 2.35 -0.98
CA GLN A 219 15.56 1.78 0.26
C GLN A 219 14.44 1.29 1.17
N TRP A 220 13.32 2.04 1.25
CA TRP A 220 12.15 1.61 1.99
C TRP A 220 11.54 0.34 1.40
N ILE A 221 11.33 0.27 0.09
CA ILE A 221 10.82 -0.95 -0.57
C ILE A 221 11.70 -2.15 -0.21
N ALA A 222 13.02 -2.04 -0.33
CA ALA A 222 13.94 -3.12 0.00
C ALA A 222 13.85 -3.54 1.48
N GLN A 223 13.75 -2.57 2.40
CA GLN A 223 13.61 -2.86 3.83
C GLN A 223 12.29 -3.55 4.14
N LEU A 224 11.16 -3.08 3.58
CA LEU A 224 9.83 -3.63 3.82
C LEU A 224 9.69 -5.05 3.24
N VAL A 225 10.27 -5.30 2.07
CA VAL A 225 10.30 -6.64 1.46
C VAL A 225 11.09 -7.62 2.33
N ASN A 226 12.22 -7.20 2.89
CA ASN A 226 13.02 -8.03 3.79
C ASN A 226 12.27 -8.43 5.08
N GLN A 227 11.21 -7.72 5.47
CA GLN A 227 10.31 -8.07 6.58
C GLN A 227 9.26 -9.15 6.18
N ASN A 228 9.44 -9.84 5.06
CA ASN A 228 8.49 -10.80 4.51
C ASN A 228 7.10 -10.22 4.25
N ALA A 229 7.02 -8.92 3.96
CA ALA A 229 5.77 -8.21 3.68
C ALA A 229 4.95 -8.88 2.57
N LEU A 230 5.63 -9.43 1.57
CA LEU A 230 5.00 -10.09 0.42
C LEU A 230 4.28 -11.41 0.77
N SER A 231 4.62 -12.05 1.88
CA SER A 231 3.92 -13.26 2.35
C SER A 231 2.65 -12.94 3.16
N TYR A 232 2.46 -11.67 3.53
CA TYR A 232 1.26 -11.19 4.17
C TYR A 232 0.38 -10.47 3.14
N VAL A 233 -0.82 -10.99 2.92
CA VAL A 233 -1.83 -10.35 2.06
C VAL A 233 -2.71 -9.47 2.94
N PRO A 234 -2.46 -8.14 3.01
CA PRO A 234 -3.40 -7.29 3.71
C PRO A 234 -4.70 -7.26 2.90
N ASN A 235 -5.81 -7.46 3.57
CA ASN A 235 -7.10 -7.14 3.01
C ASN A 235 -7.18 -5.61 2.87
N PRO A 236 -6.96 -5.05 1.81
CA PRO A 236 -7.45 -4.94 0.45
C PRO A 236 -6.40 -5.14 -0.69
N CYS A 237 -5.35 -5.90 -0.48
CA CYS A 237 -4.46 -6.23 -1.59
C CYS A 237 -5.02 -7.43 -2.38
N THR A 238 -5.04 -7.34 -3.68
CA THR A 238 -5.35 -8.48 -4.54
C THR A 238 -4.12 -9.41 -4.61
N SER A 239 -4.34 -10.69 -4.91
CA SER A 239 -3.24 -11.62 -5.18
C SER A 239 -2.34 -11.14 -6.33
N GLU A 240 -2.94 -10.46 -7.30
CA GLU A 240 -2.25 -9.85 -8.44
C GLU A 240 -1.28 -8.73 -8.02
N ASP A 241 -1.69 -7.84 -7.10
CA ASP A 241 -0.84 -6.78 -6.56
C ASP A 241 0.41 -7.34 -5.88
N ILE A 242 0.27 -8.47 -5.17
CA ILE A 242 1.38 -9.10 -4.46
C ILE A 242 2.34 -9.77 -5.43
N ASN A 243 1.80 -10.45 -6.44
CA ASN A 243 2.61 -11.07 -7.48
C ASN A 243 3.44 -10.02 -8.23
N GLN A 244 2.86 -8.88 -8.57
CA GLN A 244 3.56 -7.78 -9.22
C GLN A 244 4.67 -7.18 -8.35
N LEU A 245 4.43 -6.97 -7.04
CA LEU A 245 5.46 -6.49 -6.11
C LEU A 245 6.59 -7.51 -5.92
N SER A 246 6.25 -8.80 -5.80
CA SER A 246 7.23 -9.88 -5.72
C SER A 246 8.08 -9.97 -6.98
N LEU A 247 7.44 -9.83 -8.14
CA LEU A 247 8.12 -9.86 -9.42
C LEU A 247 9.05 -8.65 -9.61
N LEU A 248 8.62 -7.47 -9.18
CA LEU A 248 9.43 -6.26 -9.20
C LEU A 248 10.67 -6.37 -8.30
N GLU A 249 10.53 -6.91 -7.10
CA GLU A 249 11.67 -7.18 -6.21
C GLU A 249 12.70 -8.09 -6.88
N LYS A 250 12.25 -9.20 -7.48
CA LYS A 250 13.12 -10.14 -8.20
C LYS A 250 13.77 -9.46 -9.40
N ALA A 251 13.03 -8.63 -10.13
CA ALA A 251 13.51 -7.87 -11.26
C ALA A 251 14.65 -6.91 -10.86
N ILE A 252 14.46 -6.15 -9.78
CA ILE A 252 15.48 -5.21 -9.27
C ILE A 252 16.75 -5.95 -8.86
N ARG A 253 16.63 -7.11 -8.20
CA ARG A 253 17.79 -7.91 -7.78
C ARG A 253 18.54 -8.54 -8.94
N SER A 254 17.87 -8.87 -10.03
CA SER A 254 18.46 -9.52 -11.20
C SER A 254 18.84 -8.55 -12.32
N LEU A 255 18.67 -7.25 -12.10
CA LEU A 255 19.01 -6.22 -13.09
C LEU A 255 20.51 -5.96 -13.13
N GLU A 256 21.10 -6.18 -14.27
CA GLU A 256 22.51 -5.94 -14.53
C GLU A 256 22.68 -4.74 -15.49
N PHE A 257 23.59 -3.84 -15.15
CA PHE A 257 23.88 -2.66 -15.97
C PHE A 257 25.23 -2.77 -16.66
N TYR A 258 25.26 -2.40 -17.93
CA TYR A 258 26.43 -2.27 -18.77
C TYR A 258 26.56 -0.80 -19.24
N PRO A 259 27.13 0.11 -18.42
CA PRO A 259 27.12 1.55 -18.68
C PRO A 259 27.75 1.94 -20.00
N ALA A 260 28.83 1.24 -20.40
CA ALA A 260 29.57 1.52 -21.64
C ALA A 260 28.69 1.40 -22.91
N LYS A 261 27.62 0.64 -22.88
CA LYS A 261 26.68 0.42 -24.01
C LYS A 261 25.29 0.96 -23.72
N ASN A 262 25.10 1.64 -22.61
CA ASN A 262 23.80 2.08 -22.13
C ASN A 262 22.75 0.95 -22.19
N LEU A 263 23.14 -0.23 -21.69
CA LEU A 263 22.37 -1.47 -21.75
C LEU A 263 22.05 -1.96 -20.35
N ALA A 264 20.80 -2.30 -20.11
CA ALA A 264 20.40 -3.07 -18.94
C ALA A 264 19.87 -4.45 -19.35
N ILE A 265 20.11 -5.43 -18.50
CA ILE A 265 19.65 -6.78 -18.71
C ILE A 265 18.94 -7.26 -17.48
N LEU A 266 17.71 -7.66 -17.65
CA LEU A 266 16.87 -8.29 -16.65
C LEU A 266 16.77 -9.78 -16.95
N SER A 267 17.06 -10.64 -15.98
CA SER A 267 16.95 -12.10 -16.13
C SER A 267 16.16 -12.70 -15.00
N LEU A 268 15.02 -13.31 -15.33
CA LEU A 268 14.11 -13.94 -14.38
C LEU A 268 14.09 -15.47 -14.62
N PRO A 269 14.71 -16.26 -13.72
CA PRO A 269 14.68 -17.70 -13.82
C PRO A 269 13.29 -18.27 -13.57
N TYR A 270 13.09 -19.55 -13.88
CA TYR A 270 11.86 -20.25 -13.55
C TYR A 270 11.61 -20.29 -12.05
N PHE A 271 10.39 -19.97 -11.64
CA PHE A 271 9.93 -20.04 -10.26
C PHE A 271 8.81 -21.08 -10.11
N GLU A 272 9.00 -22.10 -9.28
CA GLU A 272 8.07 -23.24 -9.15
C GLU A 272 6.65 -22.85 -8.69
N ASN A 273 6.50 -21.72 -8.00
CA ASN A 273 5.21 -21.30 -7.42
C ASN A 273 4.69 -19.98 -8.00
N GLN A 274 5.18 -19.57 -9.16
CA GLN A 274 4.80 -18.29 -9.74
C GLN A 274 4.80 -18.40 -11.27
N ASP A 275 3.62 -18.38 -11.85
CA ASP A 275 3.46 -18.25 -13.30
C ASP A 275 3.68 -16.77 -13.66
N ILE A 276 4.73 -16.51 -14.44
CA ILE A 276 5.03 -15.17 -14.95
C ILE A 276 4.44 -15.07 -16.35
N SER A 277 3.39 -14.27 -16.49
CA SER A 277 2.75 -14.01 -17.77
C SER A 277 3.53 -12.99 -18.62
N ALA A 278 3.25 -12.93 -19.91
CA ALA A 278 3.81 -11.90 -20.78
C ALA A 278 3.37 -10.48 -20.37
N ASP A 279 2.16 -10.34 -19.83
CA ASP A 279 1.64 -9.05 -19.34
C ASP A 279 2.41 -8.57 -18.10
N ASP A 280 2.79 -9.47 -17.20
CA ASP A 280 3.64 -9.15 -16.05
C ASP A 280 5.02 -8.64 -16.50
N ILE A 281 5.59 -9.23 -17.54
CA ILE A 281 6.87 -8.80 -18.10
C ILE A 281 6.75 -7.43 -18.79
N ILE A 282 5.66 -7.20 -19.52
CA ILE A 282 5.39 -5.89 -20.14
C ILE A 282 5.27 -4.82 -19.06
N PHE A 283 4.52 -5.10 -18.00
CA PHE A 283 4.41 -4.22 -16.84
C PHE A 283 5.80 -3.88 -16.25
N LEU A 284 6.65 -4.89 -16.00
CA LEU A 284 8.01 -4.67 -15.50
C LEU A 284 8.86 -3.80 -16.43
N ILE A 285 8.77 -4.04 -17.74
CA ILE A 285 9.52 -3.28 -18.74
C ILE A 285 9.08 -1.81 -18.75
N GLU A 286 7.79 -1.56 -18.73
CA GLU A 286 7.23 -0.21 -18.68
C GLU A 286 7.67 0.52 -17.41
N GLU A 287 7.61 -0.16 -16.28
CA GLU A 287 8.08 0.35 -15.00
C GLU A 287 9.58 0.64 -15.01
N LEU A 288 10.44 -0.23 -15.51
CA LEU A 288 11.88 -0.01 -15.61
C LEU A 288 12.22 1.10 -16.60
N LYS A 289 11.59 1.16 -17.76
CA LYS A 289 11.82 2.23 -18.75
C LYS A 289 11.41 3.60 -18.26
N SER A 290 10.32 3.68 -17.54
CA SER A 290 9.87 4.95 -16.97
C SER A 290 10.86 5.52 -15.96
N LYS A 291 11.67 4.66 -15.30
CA LYS A 291 12.64 5.00 -14.25
C LYS A 291 14.04 5.26 -14.74
N LEU A 292 14.40 4.56 -15.79
CA LEU A 292 15.72 4.60 -16.36
C LEU A 292 15.65 5.46 -17.64
N LEU A 293 15.27 6.73 -17.46
CA LEU A 293 15.00 7.69 -18.55
C LEU A 293 16.13 7.75 -19.59
N ASP A 294 17.37 7.49 -19.18
CA ASP A 294 18.54 7.46 -20.06
C ASP A 294 18.84 6.06 -20.63
N LEU A 295 18.05 5.03 -20.24
CA LEU A 295 18.29 3.67 -20.70
C LEU A 295 17.73 3.47 -22.11
N LYS A 296 18.63 3.39 -23.09
CA LYS A 296 18.28 3.20 -24.50
C LYS A 296 18.09 1.74 -24.88
N ASN A 297 18.79 0.85 -24.18
CA ASN A 297 18.82 -0.57 -24.51
C ASN A 297 18.42 -1.39 -23.28
N LEU A 298 17.38 -2.19 -23.41
CA LEU A 298 16.90 -3.09 -22.36
C LEU A 298 16.63 -4.48 -22.95
N ILE A 299 17.17 -5.49 -22.30
CA ILE A 299 16.88 -6.89 -22.60
C ILE A 299 16.24 -7.52 -21.37
N THR A 300 15.10 -8.12 -21.57
CA THR A 300 14.41 -8.89 -20.54
C THR A 300 14.32 -10.33 -20.98
N LEU A 301 14.89 -11.24 -20.20
CA LEU A 301 14.82 -12.69 -20.38
C LEU A 301 14.07 -13.30 -19.23
N TRP A 302 13.14 -14.21 -19.50
CA TRP A 302 12.45 -14.95 -18.45
C TRP A 302 12.15 -16.38 -18.86
N GLN A 303 12.01 -17.25 -17.89
CA GLN A 303 11.64 -18.64 -18.07
C GLN A 303 10.20 -18.89 -17.61
N PRO A 304 9.19 -18.90 -18.49
CA PRO A 304 7.84 -19.30 -18.12
C PRO A 304 7.77 -20.79 -17.74
N GLU A 305 8.65 -21.60 -18.32
CA GLU A 305 8.79 -23.03 -18.06
C GLU A 305 10.28 -23.40 -17.96
N ARG A 306 10.60 -24.51 -17.31
CA ARG A 306 11.99 -24.96 -17.08
C ARG A 306 12.82 -25.12 -18.36
N THR A 307 12.19 -25.39 -19.49
CA THR A 307 12.84 -25.69 -20.78
C THR A 307 12.64 -24.60 -21.82
N LEU A 308 11.99 -23.50 -21.45
CA LEU A 308 11.61 -22.44 -22.36
C LEU A 308 12.11 -21.09 -21.84
N ILE A 309 12.86 -20.37 -22.65
CA ILE A 309 13.28 -19.00 -22.39
C ILE A 309 12.57 -18.09 -23.38
N GLN A 310 11.94 -17.06 -22.89
CA GLN A 310 11.38 -15.98 -23.70
C GLN A 310 12.18 -14.71 -23.46
N GLY A 311 12.27 -13.86 -24.47
CA GLY A 311 13.01 -12.63 -24.39
C GLY A 311 12.31 -11.48 -25.10
N ILE A 312 12.30 -10.32 -24.46
CA ILE A 312 11.92 -9.05 -25.06
C ILE A 312 13.16 -8.15 -25.11
N ILE A 313 13.44 -7.61 -26.28
CA ILE A 313 14.59 -6.75 -26.54
C ILE A 313 14.09 -5.38 -26.99
N TYR A 314 14.64 -4.35 -26.40
CA TYR A 314 14.52 -2.97 -26.86
C TYR A 314 15.93 -2.44 -27.15
N LEU A 315 16.18 -2.07 -28.40
CA LEU A 315 17.45 -1.47 -28.83
C LEU A 315 17.17 -0.22 -29.65
N ASP A 316 17.95 0.83 -29.40
CA ASP A 316 17.88 2.08 -30.13
C ASP A 316 18.40 1.91 -31.59
N GLU A 317 19.36 1.00 -31.77
CA GLU A 317 19.96 0.72 -33.08
C GLU A 317 19.27 -0.44 -33.82
N LYS A 318 18.52 -0.11 -34.89
CA LYS A 318 17.82 -1.10 -35.72
C LYS A 318 18.74 -2.17 -36.34
N SER A 319 19.96 -1.80 -36.68
CA SER A 319 20.94 -2.74 -37.26
C SER A 319 21.27 -3.88 -36.31
N ARG A 320 21.44 -3.60 -35.03
CA ARG A 320 21.70 -4.62 -34.00
C ARG A 320 20.52 -5.54 -33.78
N LEU A 321 19.33 -4.98 -33.84
CA LEU A 321 18.10 -5.75 -33.68
C LEU A 321 17.92 -6.75 -34.87
N GLN A 322 18.20 -6.32 -36.10
CA GLN A 322 18.17 -7.19 -37.27
C GLN A 322 19.20 -8.33 -37.18
N GLN A 323 20.41 -8.05 -36.70
CA GLN A 323 21.41 -9.09 -36.51
C GLN A 323 20.99 -10.12 -35.46
N LEU A 324 20.37 -9.68 -34.35
CA LEU A 324 19.84 -10.57 -33.33
C LEU A 324 18.69 -11.44 -33.88
N SER A 325 17.88 -10.94 -34.80
CA SER A 325 16.79 -11.70 -35.42
C SER A 325 17.26 -12.92 -36.21
N HIS A 326 18.50 -12.92 -36.71
CA HIS A 326 19.12 -14.08 -37.36
C HIS A 326 19.56 -15.16 -36.37
N LEU A 327 19.92 -14.75 -35.13
CA LEU A 327 20.36 -15.67 -34.09
C LEU A 327 19.19 -16.23 -33.29
N TYR A 328 18.18 -15.41 -33.04
CA TYR A 328 17.03 -15.73 -32.23
C TYR A 328 15.75 -15.51 -33.05
N PRO A 329 15.17 -16.57 -33.63
CA PRO A 329 13.92 -16.48 -34.39
C PRO A 329 12.78 -15.91 -33.55
N GLY A 330 12.06 -14.92 -34.08
CA GLY A 330 11.01 -14.23 -33.35
C GLY A 330 10.32 -13.14 -34.16
N GLN A 331 9.57 -12.31 -33.48
CA GLN A 331 8.91 -11.14 -34.07
C GLN A 331 9.71 -9.87 -33.75
N TYR A 332 10.12 -9.15 -34.78
CA TYR A 332 10.95 -7.96 -34.66
C TYR A 332 10.30 -6.79 -35.39
N GLN A 333 10.14 -5.68 -34.69
CA GLN A 333 9.57 -4.44 -35.23
C GLN A 333 10.36 -3.24 -34.72
N GLU A 334 10.74 -2.36 -35.61
CA GLU A 334 11.46 -1.10 -35.33
C GLU A 334 12.61 -1.21 -34.33
N SER A 335 12.33 -0.97 -33.06
CA SER A 335 13.31 -1.00 -31.94
C SER A 335 13.01 -2.12 -30.94
N ARG A 336 12.06 -3.01 -31.25
CA ARG A 336 11.59 -4.06 -30.33
C ARG A 336 11.66 -5.44 -30.98
N GLY A 337 12.09 -6.42 -30.21
CA GLY A 337 12.08 -7.83 -30.61
C GLY A 337 11.49 -8.73 -29.52
N LEU A 338 10.69 -9.69 -29.91
CA LEU A 338 10.18 -10.79 -29.07
C LEU A 338 10.69 -12.10 -29.66
N PHE A 339 11.35 -12.94 -28.88
CA PHE A 339 11.87 -14.22 -29.30
C PHE A 339 11.68 -15.30 -28.24
N THR A 340 11.84 -16.53 -28.69
CA THR A 340 11.70 -17.72 -27.84
C THR A 340 12.84 -18.68 -28.13
N VAL A 341 13.44 -19.24 -27.07
CA VAL A 341 14.55 -20.20 -27.16
C VAL A 341 14.18 -21.45 -26.36
N ASN A 342 14.24 -22.60 -27.00
CA ASN A 342 14.04 -23.89 -26.34
C ASN A 342 15.35 -24.31 -25.66
N GLN A 343 15.63 -23.71 -24.53
CA GLN A 343 16.80 -23.98 -23.69
C GLN A 343 16.42 -23.89 -22.21
N SER A 344 17.12 -24.66 -21.38
CA SER A 344 16.92 -24.65 -19.92
C SER A 344 17.89 -23.75 -19.17
N ASP A 345 18.98 -23.30 -19.80
CA ASP A 345 20.03 -22.48 -19.18
C ASP A 345 19.90 -21.01 -19.55
N LEU A 346 19.23 -20.28 -18.69
CA LEU A 346 19.02 -18.84 -18.82
C LEU A 346 20.34 -18.05 -18.80
N GLU A 347 21.28 -18.44 -17.94
CA GLU A 347 22.57 -17.75 -17.80
C GLU A 347 23.44 -17.91 -19.04
N THR A 348 23.45 -19.09 -19.66
CA THR A 348 24.16 -19.30 -20.94
C THR A 348 23.52 -18.45 -22.04
N THR A 349 22.19 -18.43 -22.15
CA THR A 349 21.49 -17.58 -23.13
C THR A 349 21.80 -16.11 -22.91
N LYS A 350 21.74 -15.63 -21.65
CA LYS A 350 22.11 -14.26 -21.28
C LYS A 350 23.52 -13.92 -21.75
N ARG A 351 24.51 -14.76 -21.39
CA ARG A 351 25.93 -14.53 -21.76
C ARG A 351 26.13 -14.48 -23.27
N GLN A 352 25.48 -15.31 -24.02
CA GLN A 352 25.55 -15.32 -25.48
C GLN A 352 25.04 -14.00 -26.06
N ILE A 353 23.89 -13.52 -25.61
CA ILE A 353 23.31 -12.23 -26.06
C ILE A 353 24.21 -11.05 -25.66
N VAL A 354 24.69 -11.05 -24.41
CA VAL A 354 25.58 -10.00 -23.90
C VAL A 354 26.87 -9.95 -24.72
N ASN A 355 27.54 -11.08 -24.86
CA ASN A 355 28.81 -11.15 -25.61
C ASN A 355 28.63 -10.68 -27.06
N TYR A 356 27.51 -11.07 -27.66
CA TYR A 356 27.20 -10.65 -29.02
C TYR A 356 27.01 -9.13 -29.10
N LEU A 357 26.24 -8.54 -28.22
CA LEU A 357 26.00 -7.09 -28.20
C LEU A 357 27.23 -6.26 -27.77
N LEU A 358 28.10 -6.84 -26.96
CA LEU A 358 29.35 -6.18 -26.58
C LEU A 358 30.42 -6.25 -27.68
N SER A 359 30.35 -7.25 -28.57
CA SER A 359 31.26 -7.39 -29.72
C SER A 359 30.92 -6.48 -30.89
N LEU A 360 29.71 -5.92 -30.90
CA LEU A 360 29.21 -4.91 -31.84
C LEU A 360 29.49 -3.49 -31.35
#